data_9d1ce6738f797a5714cb86478b02ab10
#
_entry.id   9d1ce6738f797a5714cb86478b02ab10
#
_cell.length_a   1.000
_cell.length_b   1.000
_cell.length_c   1.000
_cell.angle_alpha   90.00
_cell.angle_beta   90.00
_cell.angle_gamma   90.00
#
_symmetry.space_group_name_H-M   'P 1'
#
loop_
_entity.id
_entity.type
_entity.pdbx_description
1 polymer ?
#
loop_
_entity_poly.entity_id
_entity_poly.type
_entity_poly.pdbx_seq_one_letter_code
_entity_poly.pdbx_strand_id
1 'polypeptide(L)'
;MVVELDEPPVRTLLARQGIYDKNSAIFAYELLYRNSEAQNSQVDNLNPSSGEAATSSVLLQLFANLDVNTIIGNKQAFINFTHNHLVQKIPMLLPKNRIVIEVLETVAIDQALLLNLMELKKQGYQIALDDFVFRNELAPLVDMADIIKIDVLNLDQ
;
A
#
# COMPACT_ATOMS: atom_id res chain seq x y z
N MET A 1 20.92 35.50 11.84
CA MET A 1 21.27 34.89 10.55
C MET A 1 20.96 33.42 10.70
N VAL A 2 19.82 32.97 10.19
CA VAL A 2 19.44 31.57 10.19
C VAL A 2 20.05 30.96 8.94
N VAL A 3 20.97 30.01 9.10
CA VAL A 3 21.50 29.21 7.99
C VAL A 3 20.55 28.04 7.81
N GLU A 4 19.73 28.07 6.77
CA GLU A 4 19.00 26.90 6.29
C GLU A 4 20.03 25.90 5.77
N LEU A 5 20.15 24.77 6.44
CA LEU A 5 20.93 23.64 5.93
C LEU A 5 20.01 22.95 4.92
N ASP A 6 20.36 23.06 3.64
CA ASP A 6 19.76 22.23 2.58
C ASP A 6 20.05 20.76 2.90
N GLU A 7 19.08 20.08 3.48
CA GLU A 7 19.14 18.62 3.55
C GLU A 7 19.05 18.08 2.11
N PRO A 8 19.93 17.13 1.73
CA PRO A 8 19.88 16.54 0.40
C PRO A 8 18.49 15.91 0.20
N PRO A 9 17.88 16.06 -0.99
CA PRO A 9 16.56 15.52 -1.24
C PRO A 9 16.59 14.00 -0.99
N VAL A 10 15.72 13.51 -0.10
CA VAL A 10 15.55 12.08 0.15
C VAL A 10 15.13 11.44 -1.17
N ARG A 11 16.03 10.65 -1.75
CA ARG A 11 15.73 9.91 -2.98
C ARG A 11 14.88 8.70 -2.63
N THR A 12 13.63 8.74 -2.97
CA THR A 12 12.74 7.59 -2.86
C THR A 12 12.75 6.82 -4.17
N LEU A 13 12.99 5.53 -4.08
CA LEU A 13 12.88 4.63 -5.22
C LEU A 13 11.47 4.05 -5.25
N LEU A 14 10.81 4.21 -6.38
CA LEU A 14 9.53 3.63 -6.67
C LEU A 14 9.71 2.54 -7.74
N ALA A 15 9.31 1.33 -7.42
CA ALA A 15 9.18 0.24 -8.38
C ALA A 15 7.71 -0.09 -8.60
N ARG A 16 7.38 -0.73 -9.72
CA ARG A 16 6.06 -1.28 -9.98
C ARG A 16 6.16 -2.74 -10.41
N GLN A 17 5.22 -3.54 -9.96
CA GLN A 17 5.05 -4.94 -10.39
C GLN A 17 3.69 -5.10 -11.05
N GLY A 18 3.64 -5.78 -12.19
CA GLY A 18 2.37 -6.03 -12.90
C GLY A 18 1.54 -7.09 -12.20
N ILE A 19 0.25 -6.81 -12.01
CA ILE A 19 -0.76 -7.78 -11.59
C ILE A 19 -1.53 -8.18 -12.85
N TYR A 20 -1.60 -9.49 -13.12
CA TYR A 20 -2.16 -10.02 -14.37
C TYR A 20 -3.51 -10.70 -14.12
N ASP A 21 -4.40 -10.60 -15.09
CA ASP A 21 -5.65 -11.34 -15.10
C ASP A 21 -5.46 -12.77 -15.65
N LYS A 22 -6.54 -13.56 -15.67
CA LYS A 22 -6.56 -14.94 -16.20
C LYS A 22 -6.17 -15.06 -17.67
N ASN A 23 -6.15 -13.96 -18.42
CA ASN A 23 -5.77 -13.93 -19.83
C ASN A 23 -4.33 -13.43 -20.02
N SER A 24 -3.56 -13.30 -18.94
CA SER A 24 -2.20 -12.74 -18.93
C SER A 24 -2.14 -11.27 -19.37
N ALA A 25 -3.25 -10.55 -19.29
CA ALA A 25 -3.27 -9.11 -19.53
C ALA A 25 -3.03 -8.36 -18.20
N ILE A 26 -2.33 -7.23 -18.26
CA ILE A 26 -2.10 -6.43 -17.06
C ILE A 26 -3.44 -5.89 -16.55
N PHE A 27 -3.82 -6.32 -15.36
CA PHE A 27 -5.00 -5.87 -14.63
C PHE A 27 -4.73 -4.58 -13.87
N ALA A 28 -3.64 -4.54 -13.09
CA ALA A 28 -3.24 -3.45 -12.24
C ALA A 28 -1.72 -3.45 -12.03
N TYR A 29 -1.21 -2.51 -11.25
CA TYR A 29 0.18 -2.50 -10.80
C TYR A 29 0.25 -2.42 -9.29
N GLU A 30 1.09 -3.23 -8.67
CA GLU A 30 1.52 -3.01 -7.30
C GLU A 30 2.65 -1.99 -7.28
N LEU A 31 2.57 -1.01 -6.38
CA LEU A 31 3.58 0.01 -6.18
C LEU A 31 4.43 -0.31 -4.95
N LEU A 32 5.72 -0.50 -5.19
CA LEU A 32 6.71 -0.87 -4.18
C LEU A 32 7.63 0.32 -3.90
N TYR A 33 7.69 0.73 -2.64
CA TYR A 33 8.53 1.85 -2.21
C TYR A 33 9.79 1.35 -1.53
N ARG A 34 10.92 1.99 -1.83
CA ARG A 34 12.16 1.77 -1.10
C ARG A 34 12.76 3.10 -0.70
N ASN A 35 13.15 3.20 0.57
CA ASN A 35 13.99 4.29 1.02
C ASN A 35 15.44 4.01 0.58
N SER A 36 16.11 4.98 -0.05
CA SER A 36 17.47 4.83 -0.58
C SER A 36 18.54 4.58 0.50
N GLU A 37 18.22 4.82 1.77
CA GLU A 37 19.14 4.60 2.87
C GLU A 37 19.23 3.13 3.33
N ALA A 38 18.29 2.28 2.92
CA ALA A 38 18.29 0.84 3.24
C ALA A 38 19.01 0.04 2.16
N GLN A 39 20.34 0.18 2.04
CA GLN A 39 21.14 -0.56 1.05
C GLN A 39 21.30 -2.06 1.31
N ASN A 40 20.81 -2.59 2.42
CA ASN A 40 20.99 -4.00 2.77
C ASN A 40 19.79 -4.55 3.52
N SER A 41 18.74 -4.91 2.84
CA SER A 41 17.90 -6.05 3.25
C SER A 41 16.65 -6.21 2.37
N GLN A 42 16.38 -7.43 2.09
CA GLN A 42 15.17 -8.07 1.56
C GLN A 42 13.91 -7.21 1.44
N VAL A 43 13.23 -7.42 0.33
CA VAL A 43 12.17 -6.67 -0.32
C VAL A 43 10.88 -6.46 0.51
N ASP A 44 10.77 -6.96 1.73
CA ASP A 44 9.49 -7.25 2.36
C ASP A 44 9.13 -6.46 3.63
N ASN A 45 9.77 -5.35 3.96
CA ASN A 45 9.31 -4.63 5.15
C ASN A 45 9.43 -3.11 5.01
N LEU A 46 8.31 -2.47 4.81
CA LEU A 46 8.06 -1.12 5.30
C LEU A 46 8.30 -1.14 6.81
N ASN A 47 9.52 -0.80 7.24
CA ASN A 47 9.88 -0.78 8.65
C ASN A 47 9.03 0.30 9.33
N PRO A 48 8.10 -0.04 10.25
CA PRO A 48 7.05 0.88 10.73
C PRO A 48 7.59 2.13 11.45
N SER A 49 8.82 2.11 11.92
CA SER A 49 9.31 3.09 12.88
C SER A 49 10.07 4.29 12.30
N SER A 50 10.48 4.27 11.04
CA SER A 50 11.25 5.39 10.46
C SER A 50 10.78 5.88 9.09
N GLY A 51 9.80 5.21 8.48
CA GLY A 51 9.40 5.45 7.10
C GLY A 51 7.96 5.90 6.87
N GLU A 52 7.08 5.86 7.87
CA GLU A 52 5.64 6.11 7.65
C GLU A 52 5.34 7.53 7.16
N ALA A 53 5.96 8.54 7.76
CA ALA A 53 5.79 9.93 7.32
C ALA A 53 6.40 10.17 5.94
N ALA A 54 7.56 9.55 5.66
CA ALA A 54 8.21 9.61 4.36
C ALA A 54 7.36 8.89 3.29
N THR A 55 6.82 7.72 3.61
CA THR A 55 5.94 6.96 2.71
C THR A 55 4.67 7.74 2.40
N SER A 56 4.03 8.33 3.42
CA SER A 56 2.84 9.17 3.21
C SER A 56 3.14 10.37 2.33
N SER A 57 4.27 11.05 2.55
CA SER A 57 4.69 12.20 1.74
C SER A 57 4.96 11.80 0.29
N VAL A 58 5.60 10.65 0.07
CA VAL A 58 5.88 10.13 -1.27
C VAL A 58 4.59 9.76 -2.01
N LEU A 59 3.66 9.09 -1.32
CA LEU A 59 2.35 8.77 -1.89
C LEU A 59 1.62 10.03 -2.32
N LEU A 60 1.58 11.04 -1.45
CA LEU A 60 0.95 12.32 -1.76
C LEU A 60 1.65 13.03 -2.90
N GLN A 61 2.99 13.05 -2.94
CA GLN A 61 3.74 13.64 -4.04
C GLN A 61 3.53 12.89 -5.36
N LEU A 62 3.46 11.55 -5.33
CA LEU A 62 3.21 10.72 -6.49
C LEU A 62 1.86 11.05 -7.13
N PHE A 63 0.83 11.15 -6.32
CA PHE A 63 -0.52 11.42 -6.84
C PHE A 63 -0.81 12.91 -7.08
N ALA A 64 -0.08 13.82 -6.43
CA ALA A 64 -0.24 15.27 -6.59
C ALA A 64 0.66 15.89 -7.66
N ASN A 65 1.92 15.45 -7.74
CA ASN A 65 2.96 16.12 -8.53
C ASN A 65 3.52 15.29 -9.68
N LEU A 66 3.52 13.96 -9.54
CA LEU A 66 3.88 13.08 -10.64
C LEU A 66 2.61 12.70 -11.40
N ASP A 67 2.71 12.71 -12.72
CA ASP A 67 1.64 12.13 -13.52
C ASP A 67 1.59 10.62 -13.27
N VAL A 68 0.74 10.21 -12.31
CA VAL A 68 0.52 8.80 -11.98
C VAL A 68 0.20 7.97 -13.22
N ASN A 69 -0.36 8.61 -14.26
CA ASN A 69 -0.63 7.97 -15.54
C ASN A 69 0.66 7.54 -16.26
N THR A 70 1.77 8.25 -16.05
CA THR A 70 3.08 7.84 -16.60
C THR A 70 3.55 6.52 -15.98
N ILE A 71 3.18 6.24 -14.73
CA ILE A 71 3.63 5.05 -14.00
C ILE A 71 2.69 3.87 -14.22
N ILE A 72 1.38 4.06 -14.08
CA ILE A 72 0.39 2.98 -14.13
C ILE A 72 -0.59 3.08 -15.30
N GLY A 73 -0.45 4.08 -16.17
CA GLY A 73 -1.39 4.31 -17.26
C GLY A 73 -2.80 4.58 -16.73
N ASN A 74 -3.79 3.95 -17.35
CA ASN A 74 -5.19 4.00 -16.93
C ASN A 74 -5.57 2.91 -15.91
N LYS A 75 -4.60 2.17 -15.36
CA LYS A 75 -4.81 1.08 -14.40
C LYS A 75 -4.90 1.62 -12.97
N GLN A 76 -5.25 0.73 -12.04
CA GLN A 76 -5.18 1.00 -10.61
C GLN A 76 -3.81 0.64 -10.04
N ALA A 77 -3.44 1.33 -8.97
CA ALA A 77 -2.27 1.03 -8.16
C ALA A 77 -2.70 0.31 -6.89
N PHE A 78 -2.15 -0.85 -6.64
CA PHE A 78 -2.21 -1.55 -5.37
C PHE A 78 -1.12 -0.97 -4.48
N ILE A 79 -1.48 -0.55 -3.28
CA ILE A 79 -0.59 0.17 -2.36
C ILE A 79 -0.70 -0.43 -0.98
N ASN A 80 0.45 -0.86 -0.43
CA ASN A 80 0.56 -1.37 0.92
C ASN A 80 0.43 -0.24 1.95
N PHE A 81 -0.57 -0.34 2.83
CA PHE A 81 -0.79 0.60 3.91
C PHE A 81 -0.54 -0.06 5.27
N THR A 82 0.24 0.61 6.11
CA THR A 82 0.44 0.18 7.49
C THR A 82 -0.81 0.42 8.33
N HIS A 83 -0.86 -0.19 9.53
CA HIS A 83 -1.91 0.08 10.52
C HIS A 83 -2.09 1.59 10.76
N ASN A 84 -0.99 2.31 10.98
CA ASN A 84 -1.03 3.75 11.24
C ASN A 84 -1.58 4.55 10.06
N HIS A 85 -1.20 4.20 8.82
CA HIS A 85 -1.77 4.83 7.62
C HIS A 85 -3.28 4.66 7.55
N LEU A 86 -3.78 3.47 7.87
CA LEU A 86 -5.21 3.17 7.84
C LEU A 86 -5.98 3.88 8.96
N VAL A 87 -5.42 3.89 10.18
CA VAL A 87 -6.02 4.59 11.32
C VAL A 87 -6.02 6.11 11.12
N GLN A 88 -4.98 6.67 10.52
CA GLN A 88 -4.91 8.10 10.16
C GLN A 88 -5.67 8.44 8.88
N LYS A 89 -6.31 7.47 8.23
CA LYS A 89 -7.09 7.64 6.99
C LYS A 89 -6.28 8.23 5.83
N ILE A 90 -4.98 7.97 5.77
CA ILE A 90 -4.10 8.43 4.67
C ILE A 90 -4.65 8.05 3.29
N PRO A 91 -5.26 6.86 3.06
CA PRO A 91 -5.85 6.54 1.78
C PRO A 91 -6.90 7.54 1.28
N MET A 92 -7.60 8.26 2.19
CA MET A 92 -8.62 9.25 1.79
C MET A 92 -8.04 10.47 1.07
N LEU A 93 -6.73 10.68 1.14
CA LEU A 93 -6.03 11.74 0.42
C LEU A 93 -5.75 11.37 -1.04
N LEU A 94 -5.99 10.13 -1.42
CA LEU A 94 -5.70 9.59 -2.75
C LEU A 94 -7.01 9.29 -3.52
N PRO A 95 -6.99 9.37 -4.85
CA PRO A 95 -8.20 9.15 -5.65
C PRO A 95 -8.62 7.67 -5.62
N LYS A 96 -9.76 7.39 -5.03
CA LYS A 96 -10.29 6.04 -4.80
C LYS A 96 -10.45 5.16 -6.05
N ASN A 97 -10.63 5.79 -7.21
CA ASN A 97 -10.75 5.08 -8.49
C ASN A 97 -9.39 4.71 -9.09
N ARG A 98 -8.30 5.16 -8.49
CA ARG A 98 -6.94 4.94 -8.97
C ARG A 98 -6.12 4.04 -8.05
N ILE A 99 -6.60 3.78 -6.84
CA ILE A 99 -5.89 2.95 -5.86
C ILE A 99 -6.75 1.78 -5.38
N VAL A 100 -6.07 0.72 -4.98
CA VAL A 100 -6.58 -0.38 -4.15
C VAL A 100 -5.74 -0.38 -2.87
N ILE A 101 -6.41 -0.42 -1.73
CA ILE A 101 -5.76 -0.44 -0.42
C ILE A 101 -5.33 -1.87 -0.14
N GLU A 102 -4.03 -2.14 -0.06
CA GLU A 102 -3.52 -3.43 0.38
C GLU A 102 -3.28 -3.42 1.88
N VAL A 103 -3.82 -4.44 2.56
CA VAL A 103 -3.65 -4.67 3.98
C VAL A 103 -2.81 -5.93 4.14
N LEU A 104 -1.63 -5.78 4.77
CA LEU A 104 -0.71 -6.89 4.99
C LEU A 104 -1.26 -7.88 6.02
N GLU A 105 -0.95 -9.17 5.89
CA GLU A 105 -1.33 -10.22 6.84
C GLU A 105 -0.83 -9.97 8.28
N THR A 106 0.25 -9.19 8.42
CA THR A 106 0.89 -8.86 9.70
C THR A 106 0.26 -7.66 10.41
N VAL A 107 -0.76 -7.03 9.81
CA VAL A 107 -1.40 -5.86 10.42
C VAL A 107 -2.09 -6.24 11.73
N ALA A 108 -1.85 -5.45 12.79
CA ALA A 108 -2.55 -5.64 14.06
C ALA A 108 -4.03 -5.27 13.90
N ILE A 109 -4.93 -6.23 14.20
CA ILE A 109 -6.38 -6.02 14.10
C ILE A 109 -6.89 -5.49 15.42
N ASP A 110 -7.35 -4.24 15.39
CA ASP A 110 -8.04 -3.60 16.50
C ASP A 110 -9.33 -2.91 16.03
N GLN A 111 -10.08 -2.41 17.00
CA GLN A 111 -11.34 -1.73 16.72
C GLN A 111 -11.15 -0.48 15.84
N ALA A 112 -10.06 0.26 16.04
CA ALA A 112 -9.78 1.47 15.26
C ALA A 112 -9.54 1.15 13.79
N LEU A 113 -8.74 0.11 13.51
CA LEU A 113 -8.51 -0.38 12.15
C LEU A 113 -9.83 -0.78 11.48
N LEU A 114 -10.63 -1.63 12.14
CA LEU A 114 -11.87 -2.14 11.56
C LEU A 114 -12.85 -1.01 11.24
N LEU A 115 -13.04 -0.05 12.16
CA LEU A 115 -13.90 1.10 11.93
C LEU A 115 -13.42 1.96 10.75
N ASN A 116 -12.11 2.18 10.62
CA ASN A 116 -11.58 2.97 9.52
C ASN A 116 -11.66 2.23 8.18
N LEU A 117 -11.43 0.92 8.14
CA LEU A 117 -11.63 0.12 6.92
C LEU A 117 -13.09 0.12 6.48
N MET A 118 -14.04 0.00 7.42
CA MET A 118 -15.47 0.15 7.11
C MET A 118 -15.81 1.51 6.51
N GLU A 119 -15.22 2.58 7.06
CA GLU A 119 -15.41 3.94 6.54
C GLU A 119 -14.81 4.08 5.13
N LEU A 120 -13.58 3.61 4.91
CA LEU A 120 -12.93 3.61 3.58
C LEU A 120 -13.79 2.86 2.55
N LYS A 121 -14.31 1.70 2.93
CA LYS A 121 -15.20 0.92 2.07
C LYS A 121 -16.51 1.65 1.74
N LYS A 122 -17.13 2.29 2.74
CA LYS A 122 -18.32 3.14 2.56
C LYS A 122 -18.06 4.32 1.62
N GLN A 123 -16.85 4.87 1.64
CA GLN A 123 -16.41 5.93 0.71
C GLN A 123 -16.15 5.40 -0.71
N GLY A 124 -16.13 4.08 -0.91
CA GLY A 124 -15.96 3.41 -2.20
C GLY A 124 -14.51 3.05 -2.55
N TYR A 125 -13.63 2.95 -1.56
CA TYR A 125 -12.31 2.36 -1.76
C TYR A 125 -12.41 0.85 -1.84
N GLN A 126 -11.56 0.23 -2.67
CA GLN A 126 -11.37 -1.20 -2.73
C GLN A 126 -10.29 -1.63 -1.75
N ILE A 127 -10.52 -2.76 -1.08
CA ILE A 127 -9.60 -3.34 -0.10
C ILE A 127 -9.11 -4.70 -0.62
N ALA A 128 -7.81 -4.89 -0.63
CA ALA A 128 -7.15 -6.16 -0.91
C ALA A 128 -6.42 -6.65 0.34
N LEU A 129 -6.47 -7.95 0.59
CA LEU A 129 -5.61 -8.62 1.58
C LEU A 129 -4.42 -9.23 0.84
N ASP A 130 -3.21 -8.93 1.31
CA ASP A 130 -1.97 -9.41 0.69
C ASP A 130 -1.39 -10.61 1.44
N ASP A 131 -0.80 -11.55 0.70
CA ASP A 131 -0.17 -12.79 1.20
C ASP A 131 -1.03 -13.54 2.23
N PHE A 132 -2.33 -13.60 1.96
CA PHE A 132 -3.32 -13.99 2.94
C PHE A 132 -3.28 -15.48 3.27
N VAL A 133 -3.03 -15.78 4.55
CA VAL A 133 -3.23 -17.10 5.15
C VAL A 133 -4.39 -17.00 6.13
N PHE A 134 -5.46 -17.78 5.91
CA PHE A 134 -6.65 -17.71 6.76
C PHE A 134 -6.34 -18.07 8.22
N ARG A 135 -6.73 -17.16 9.11
CA ARG A 135 -6.77 -17.36 10.58
C ARG A 135 -8.09 -16.78 11.09
N ASN A 136 -8.66 -17.40 12.12
CA ASN A 136 -9.98 -17.00 12.63
C ASN A 136 -10.02 -15.51 13.05
N GLU A 137 -8.89 -14.99 13.54
CA GLU A 137 -8.78 -13.59 13.95
C GLU A 137 -8.89 -12.62 12.74
N LEU A 138 -8.60 -13.12 11.53
CA LEU A 138 -8.67 -12.33 10.29
C LEU A 138 -10.06 -12.33 9.64
N ALA A 139 -11.02 -13.09 10.17
CA ALA A 139 -12.37 -13.18 9.61
C ALA A 139 -13.02 -11.79 9.35
N PRO A 140 -12.92 -10.80 10.27
CA PRO A 140 -13.49 -9.48 10.01
C PRO A 140 -12.85 -8.76 8.81
N LEU A 141 -11.57 -9.01 8.51
CA LEU A 141 -10.91 -8.44 7.33
C LEU A 141 -11.38 -9.12 6.05
N VAL A 142 -11.57 -10.45 6.09
CA VAL A 142 -12.09 -11.22 4.94
C VAL A 142 -13.46 -10.72 4.54
N ASP A 143 -14.34 -10.45 5.49
CA ASP A 143 -15.69 -9.93 5.22
C ASP A 143 -15.68 -8.54 4.58
N MET A 144 -14.61 -7.78 4.79
CA MET A 144 -14.43 -6.44 4.22
C MET A 144 -13.66 -6.43 2.91
N ALA A 145 -12.89 -7.47 2.61
CA ALA A 145 -12.04 -7.50 1.42
C ALA A 145 -12.87 -7.61 0.13
N ASP A 146 -12.41 -6.91 -0.89
CA ASP A 146 -12.89 -7.05 -2.27
C ASP A 146 -12.00 -8.01 -3.06
N ILE A 147 -10.72 -8.13 -2.65
CA ILE A 147 -9.70 -8.93 -3.31
C ILE A 147 -8.88 -9.64 -2.23
N ILE A 148 -8.56 -10.90 -2.47
CA ILE A 148 -7.61 -11.66 -1.65
C ILE A 148 -6.50 -12.16 -2.56
N LYS A 149 -5.26 -11.78 -2.24
CA LYS A 149 -4.05 -12.28 -2.90
C LYS A 149 -3.54 -13.49 -2.10
N ILE A 150 -3.27 -14.57 -2.78
CA ILE A 150 -2.74 -15.80 -2.18
C ILE A 150 -1.37 -16.07 -2.79
N ASP A 151 -0.35 -16.20 -1.95
CA ASP A 151 0.96 -16.66 -2.38
C ASP A 151 0.92 -18.17 -2.65
N VAL A 152 0.94 -18.52 -3.92
CA VAL A 152 0.90 -19.92 -4.35
C VAL A 152 2.25 -20.63 -4.24
N LEU A 153 3.34 -19.90 -4.04
CA LEU A 153 4.68 -20.48 -3.93
C LEU A 153 4.90 -21.16 -2.57
N ASN A 154 4.18 -20.72 -1.55
CA ASN A 154 4.25 -21.24 -0.18
C ASN A 154 3.11 -22.23 0.14
N LEU A 155 2.28 -22.59 -0.82
CA LEU A 155 1.28 -23.65 -0.62
C LEU A 155 1.99 -25.01 -0.68
N ASP A 156 2.12 -25.68 0.47
CA ASP A 156 2.56 -27.07 0.53
C ASP A 156 1.63 -27.93 -0.34
N GLN A 157 2.26 -28.71 -1.24
CA GLN A 157 1.56 -29.66 -2.11
C GLN A 157 1.06 -30.87 -1.35
#